data_2f6a3d1078aeeb9ee07ff1c785a16aad
#
_entry.id   2f6a3d1078aeeb9ee07ff1c785a16aad
#
_cell.length_a   1.000
_cell.length_b   1.000
_cell.length_c   1.000
_cell.angle_alpha   90.00
_cell.angle_beta   90.00
_cell.angle_gamma   90.00
#
_symmetry.space_group_name_H-M   'P 1'
#
loop_
_entity.id
_entity.type
_entity.pdbx_description
1 polymer ?
#
loop_
_entity_poly.entity_id
_entity_poly.type
_entity_poly.pdbx_seq_one_letter_code
_entity_poly.pdbx_strand_id
1 'polypeptide(L)'
;MKLIHVAILTGLLRGPVAAQEAESDIDAGHGLYFTFCATCHGDDAKGGGPMVEVLKVEPPDLTGLKAGNDGIFPTARVAFRIDGRDPIPSHGGPMPLFGQLFEGDSVMVESETGQPLLLGRDIADVLAWLESVQE
;
A
#
# COMPACT_ATOMS: atom_id res chain seq x y z
N MET A 1 54.45 -41.93 -24.49
CA MET A 1 53.32 -41.72 -23.60
C MET A 1 52.81 -40.29 -23.74
N LYS A 2 51.65 -40.11 -24.41
CA LYS A 2 51.04 -38.77 -24.59
C LYS A 2 49.97 -38.58 -23.54
N LEU A 3 50.16 -37.63 -22.63
CA LEU A 3 49.19 -37.24 -21.63
C LEU A 3 48.15 -36.33 -22.29
N ILE A 4 46.88 -36.77 -22.34
CA ILE A 4 45.73 -36.01 -22.80
C ILE A 4 45.17 -35.25 -21.59
N HIS A 5 45.29 -33.91 -21.63
CA HIS A 5 44.63 -33.05 -20.64
C HIS A 5 43.19 -32.83 -21.04
N VAL A 6 42.26 -33.38 -20.29
CA VAL A 6 40.82 -33.09 -20.46
C VAL A 6 40.52 -31.85 -19.63
N ALA A 7 40.24 -30.74 -20.29
CA ALA A 7 39.76 -29.53 -19.64
C ALA A 7 38.22 -29.62 -19.43
N ILE A 8 37.82 -29.77 -18.16
CA ILE A 8 36.41 -29.72 -17.76
C ILE A 8 35.97 -28.24 -17.72
N LEU A 9 35.20 -27.82 -18.66
CA LEU A 9 34.60 -26.48 -18.72
C LEU A 9 33.31 -26.51 -17.92
N THR A 10 33.37 -26.11 -16.64
CA THR A 10 32.18 -25.94 -15.80
C THR A 10 31.47 -24.63 -16.15
N GLY A 11 30.47 -24.72 -17.03
CA GLY A 11 29.61 -23.60 -17.37
C GLY A 11 28.66 -23.28 -16.19
N LEU A 12 28.87 -22.14 -15.52
CA LEU A 12 27.89 -21.57 -14.56
C LEU A 12 26.70 -21.01 -15.36
N LEU A 13 25.62 -21.76 -15.41
CA LEU A 13 24.31 -21.26 -15.86
C LEU A 13 23.76 -20.31 -14.77
N ARG A 14 23.99 -19.01 -14.93
CA ARG A 14 23.25 -17.98 -14.20
C ARG A 14 21.91 -17.81 -14.91
N GLY A 15 20.85 -18.44 -14.37
CA GLY A 15 19.48 -18.15 -14.76
C GLY A 15 19.12 -16.71 -14.34
N PRO A 16 18.23 -16.01 -15.07
CA PRO A 16 17.75 -14.72 -14.64
C PRO A 16 17.02 -14.90 -13.31
N VAL A 17 17.47 -14.20 -12.26
CA VAL A 17 16.70 -14.00 -11.04
C VAL A 17 15.59 -13.03 -11.44
N ALA A 18 14.41 -13.55 -11.75
CA ALA A 18 13.21 -12.73 -11.83
C ALA A 18 12.95 -12.20 -10.42
N ALA A 19 13.16 -10.90 -10.21
CA ALA A 19 12.59 -10.23 -9.06
C ALA A 19 11.07 -10.38 -9.20
N GLN A 20 10.46 -11.19 -8.35
CA GLN A 20 9.01 -11.22 -8.21
C GLN A 20 8.66 -9.90 -7.50
N GLU A 21 8.20 -8.92 -8.27
CA GLU A 21 7.46 -7.80 -7.73
C GLU A 21 6.23 -8.42 -7.08
N ALA A 22 6.16 -8.33 -5.77
CA ALA A 22 5.02 -8.84 -5.04
C ALA A 22 3.87 -7.86 -5.29
N GLU A 23 3.01 -8.24 -6.24
CA GLU A 23 1.79 -7.53 -6.58
C GLU A 23 0.92 -7.39 -5.33
N SER A 24 0.38 -6.19 -5.11
CA SER A 24 -0.55 -5.94 -4.00
C SER A 24 -1.88 -6.66 -4.26
N ASP A 25 -2.50 -7.18 -3.19
CA ASP A 25 -3.71 -7.98 -3.25
C ASP A 25 -4.93 -7.12 -2.91
N ILE A 26 -5.79 -6.86 -3.90
CA ILE A 26 -7.01 -6.05 -3.75
C ILE A 26 -8.00 -6.71 -2.78
N ASP A 27 -8.14 -8.02 -2.81
CA ASP A 27 -9.07 -8.74 -1.93
C ASP A 27 -8.59 -8.73 -0.48
N ALA A 28 -7.28 -8.91 -0.27
CA ALA A 28 -6.67 -8.72 1.05
C ALA A 28 -6.85 -7.28 1.55
N GLY A 29 -6.63 -6.30 0.68
CA GLY A 29 -6.83 -4.88 0.96
C GLY A 29 -8.28 -4.55 1.35
N HIS A 30 -9.26 -5.15 0.67
CA HIS A 30 -10.67 -5.03 1.05
C HIS A 30 -10.94 -5.57 2.45
N GLY A 31 -10.41 -6.76 2.76
CA GLY A 31 -10.55 -7.37 4.09
C GLY A 31 -9.95 -6.52 5.20
N LEU A 32 -8.76 -5.96 4.98
CA LEU A 32 -8.09 -5.05 5.90
C LEU A 32 -8.88 -3.74 6.07
N TYR A 33 -9.35 -3.16 4.97
CA TYR A 33 -10.19 -1.95 5.01
C TYR A 33 -11.46 -2.19 5.82
N PHE A 34 -12.17 -3.26 5.56
CA PHE A 34 -13.41 -3.61 6.27
C PHE A 34 -13.17 -3.78 7.77
N THR A 35 -12.05 -4.38 8.14
CA THR A 35 -11.70 -4.66 9.55
C THR A 35 -11.29 -3.40 10.32
N PHE A 36 -10.52 -2.51 9.70
CA PHE A 36 -9.84 -1.43 10.41
C PHE A 36 -10.32 -0.02 10.04
N CYS A 37 -10.92 0.16 8.87
CA CYS A 37 -11.24 1.48 8.32
C CYS A 37 -12.74 1.75 8.23
N ALA A 38 -13.53 0.74 7.86
CA ALA A 38 -14.96 0.87 7.58
C ALA A 38 -15.78 1.41 8.76
N THR A 39 -15.33 1.13 9.99
CA THR A 39 -16.01 1.63 11.20
C THR A 39 -16.11 3.16 11.26
N CYS A 40 -15.19 3.86 10.58
CA CYS A 40 -15.20 5.32 10.42
C CYS A 40 -15.57 5.75 9.00
N HIS A 41 -14.97 5.10 7.98
CA HIS A 41 -15.08 5.52 6.58
C HIS A 41 -16.25 4.89 5.83
N GLY A 42 -17.07 4.04 6.49
CA GLY A 42 -18.19 3.33 5.85
C GLY A 42 -17.74 2.11 5.04
N ASP A 43 -18.64 1.18 4.83
CA ASP A 43 -18.35 -0.07 4.09
C ASP A 43 -18.07 0.19 2.61
N ASP A 44 -18.61 1.29 2.08
CA ASP A 44 -18.47 1.75 0.70
C ASP A 44 -17.38 2.82 0.50
N ALA A 45 -16.60 3.11 1.54
CA ALA A 45 -15.56 4.14 1.57
C ALA A 45 -16.06 5.59 1.34
N LYS A 46 -17.37 5.85 1.44
CA LYS A 46 -17.96 7.18 1.22
C LYS A 46 -18.13 7.99 2.51
N GLY A 47 -17.59 7.52 3.62
CA GLY A 47 -17.83 8.10 4.94
C GLY A 47 -19.06 7.48 5.61
N GLY A 48 -19.53 8.08 6.72
CA GLY A 48 -20.77 7.63 7.35
C GLY A 48 -20.69 6.30 8.10
N GLY A 49 -19.49 5.84 8.47
CA GLY A 49 -19.32 4.66 9.30
C GLY A 49 -19.95 4.84 10.70
N PRO A 50 -20.19 3.76 11.44
CA PRO A 50 -20.91 3.81 12.75
C PRO A 50 -20.25 4.69 13.81
N MET A 51 -18.96 5.02 13.67
CA MET A 51 -18.27 5.91 14.62
C MET A 51 -18.46 7.40 14.33
N VAL A 52 -19.07 7.78 13.20
CA VAL A 52 -19.21 9.20 12.78
C VAL A 52 -19.88 10.06 13.84
N GLU A 53 -20.91 9.54 14.52
CA GLU A 53 -21.65 10.28 15.54
C GLU A 53 -20.79 10.73 16.75
N VAL A 54 -19.66 10.05 17.00
CA VAL A 54 -18.78 10.37 18.13
C VAL A 54 -17.48 11.04 17.70
N LEU A 55 -17.24 11.17 16.38
CA LEU A 55 -16.07 11.84 15.84
C LEU A 55 -16.28 13.36 15.77
N LYS A 56 -15.23 14.12 16.10
CA LYS A 56 -15.24 15.59 15.98
C LYS A 56 -15.12 16.08 14.53
N VAL A 57 -14.56 15.24 13.69
CA VAL A 57 -14.34 15.50 12.27
C VAL A 57 -14.91 14.32 11.49
N GLU A 58 -15.79 14.63 10.56
CA GLU A 58 -16.41 13.63 9.71
C GLU A 58 -15.36 13.05 8.75
N PRO A 59 -15.24 11.71 8.65
CA PRO A 59 -14.35 11.07 7.70
C PRO A 59 -14.77 11.42 6.26
N PRO A 60 -13.83 11.82 5.40
CA PRO A 60 -14.13 12.16 4.03
C PRO A 60 -14.51 10.93 3.20
N ASP A 61 -15.20 11.19 2.07
CA ASP A 61 -15.38 10.23 0.99
C ASP A 61 -14.02 9.88 0.38
N LEU A 62 -13.64 8.60 0.46
CA LEU A 62 -12.37 8.09 -0.06
C LEU A 62 -12.48 7.66 -1.53
N THR A 63 -13.68 7.54 -2.10
CA THR A 63 -13.86 7.19 -3.52
C THR A 63 -13.57 8.36 -4.45
N GLY A 64 -13.56 9.58 -3.93
CA GLY A 64 -13.27 10.81 -4.68
C GLY A 64 -11.81 11.27 -4.63
N LEU A 65 -10.88 10.50 -4.08
CA LEU A 65 -9.48 10.94 -3.93
C LEU A 65 -8.79 11.21 -5.26
N LYS A 66 -9.07 10.40 -6.27
CA LYS A 66 -8.54 10.55 -7.62
C LYS A 66 -9.12 11.78 -8.31
N ALA A 67 -10.44 11.96 -8.23
CA ALA A 67 -11.12 13.13 -8.79
C ALA A 67 -10.64 14.44 -8.13
N GLY A 68 -10.40 14.43 -6.82
CA GLY A 68 -9.85 15.58 -6.08
C GLY A 68 -8.34 15.82 -6.27
N ASN A 69 -7.67 15.08 -7.14
CA ASN A 69 -6.23 15.14 -7.40
C ASN A 69 -5.91 15.02 -8.91
N ASP A 70 -6.59 15.83 -9.72
CA ASP A 70 -6.39 15.91 -11.18
C ASP A 70 -6.49 14.57 -11.93
N GLY A 71 -7.31 13.65 -11.43
CA GLY A 71 -7.52 12.32 -12.02
C GLY A 71 -6.43 11.32 -11.70
N ILE A 72 -5.52 11.63 -10.77
CA ILE A 72 -4.42 10.74 -10.37
C ILE A 72 -4.62 10.33 -8.91
N PHE A 73 -4.55 9.03 -8.61
CA PHE A 73 -4.67 8.56 -7.23
C PHE A 73 -3.45 9.02 -6.42
N PRO A 74 -3.65 9.71 -5.27
CA PRO A 74 -2.54 10.30 -4.50
C PRO A 74 -1.87 9.27 -3.58
N THR A 75 -1.23 8.26 -4.16
CA THR A 75 -0.65 7.08 -3.49
C THR A 75 0.21 7.44 -2.29
N ALA A 76 1.18 8.34 -2.47
CA ALA A 76 2.09 8.72 -1.39
C ALA A 76 1.36 9.39 -0.22
N ARG A 77 0.44 10.31 -0.51
CA ARG A 77 -0.34 11.01 0.51
C ARG A 77 -1.20 10.05 1.32
N VAL A 78 -1.89 9.11 0.65
CA VAL A 78 -2.75 8.13 1.31
C VAL A 78 -1.91 7.16 2.15
N ALA A 79 -0.81 6.62 1.59
CA ALA A 79 0.11 5.76 2.31
C ALA A 79 0.61 6.42 3.60
N PHE A 80 1.10 7.65 3.51
CA PHE A 80 1.68 8.37 4.66
C PHE A 80 0.61 8.75 5.70
N ARG A 81 -0.64 8.93 5.28
CA ARG A 81 -1.75 9.13 6.20
C ARG A 81 -2.06 7.86 6.99
N ILE A 82 -2.05 6.70 6.35
CA ILE A 82 -2.35 5.41 6.99
C ILE A 82 -1.21 5.01 7.94
N ASP A 83 0.03 5.10 7.51
CA ASP A 83 1.19 4.63 8.29
C ASP A 83 1.67 5.63 9.35
N GLY A 84 1.25 6.88 9.27
CA GLY A 84 1.63 7.93 10.22
C GLY A 84 2.87 8.73 9.85
N ARG A 85 3.43 8.56 8.66
CA ARG A 85 4.54 9.37 8.14
C ARG A 85 4.12 10.76 7.64
N ASP A 86 2.82 11.05 7.61
CA ASP A 86 2.30 12.36 7.22
C ASP A 86 2.76 13.44 8.24
N PRO A 87 3.50 14.47 7.81
CA PRO A 87 4.08 15.47 8.72
C PRO A 87 3.02 16.42 9.32
N ILE A 88 1.79 16.43 8.84
CA ILE A 88 0.82 17.48 9.17
C ILE A 88 0.15 17.32 10.53
N PRO A 89 -0.12 16.15 11.09
CA PRO A 89 -0.57 16.11 12.47
C PRO A 89 0.50 15.64 13.43
N SER A 90 1.52 16.44 13.64
CA SER A 90 2.52 16.20 14.71
C SER A 90 1.91 16.10 16.13
N HIS A 91 0.59 16.30 16.26
CA HIS A 91 -0.15 16.26 17.52
C HIS A 91 -1.38 15.33 17.50
N GLY A 92 -1.40 14.32 16.61
CA GLY A 92 -2.49 13.38 16.50
C GLY A 92 -3.66 13.91 15.67
N GLY A 93 -3.86 13.35 14.49
CA GLY A 93 -5.08 13.54 13.71
C GLY A 93 -6.23 12.71 14.32
N PRO A 94 -7.47 12.96 13.92
CA PRO A 94 -8.61 12.15 14.35
C PRO A 94 -8.56 10.71 13.84
N MET A 95 -7.77 10.43 12.81
CA MET A 95 -7.54 9.09 12.26
C MET A 95 -6.39 8.39 13.00
N PRO A 96 -6.57 7.15 13.48
CA PRO A 96 -5.50 6.36 14.06
C PRO A 96 -4.34 6.13 13.07
N LEU A 97 -3.14 5.85 13.59
CA LEU A 97 -1.96 5.53 12.82
C LEU A 97 -1.79 4.01 12.79
N PHE A 98 -1.75 3.44 11.61
CA PHE A 98 -1.72 1.99 11.42
C PHE A 98 -0.33 1.43 11.10
N GLY A 99 0.69 2.28 10.92
CA GLY A 99 2.03 1.84 10.55
C GLY A 99 2.65 0.82 11.50
N GLN A 100 2.39 0.94 12.80
CA GLN A 100 2.86 -0.04 13.80
C GLN A 100 1.96 -1.27 13.91
N LEU A 101 0.71 -1.18 13.50
CA LEU A 101 -0.22 -2.31 13.52
C LEU A 101 -0.01 -3.22 12.29
N PHE A 102 0.33 -2.63 11.16
CA PHE A 102 0.58 -3.31 9.90
C PHE A 102 2.08 -3.60 9.72
N GLU A 103 2.68 -4.25 10.75
CA GLU A 103 4.05 -4.73 10.71
C GLU A 103 4.11 -6.05 9.93
N GLY A 104 5.03 -6.15 8.97
CA GLY A 104 5.21 -7.35 8.17
C GLY A 104 6.22 -7.12 7.05
N ASP A 105 6.13 -7.95 6.02
CA ASP A 105 6.97 -7.83 4.83
C ASP A 105 6.74 -6.47 4.15
N SER A 106 7.85 -5.84 3.75
CA SER A 106 7.78 -4.58 3.01
C SER A 106 7.80 -4.82 1.51
N VAL A 107 7.04 -4.01 0.80
CA VAL A 107 6.98 -4.03 -0.67
C VAL A 107 7.29 -2.65 -1.23
N MET A 108 7.78 -2.63 -2.47
CA MET A 108 7.98 -1.38 -3.22
C MET A 108 6.70 -1.07 -3.98
N VAL A 109 6.17 0.14 -3.77
CA VAL A 109 5.03 0.70 -4.50
C VAL A 109 5.50 1.96 -5.20
N GLU A 110 5.07 2.18 -6.43
CA GLU A 110 5.36 3.43 -7.14
C GLU A 110 4.35 4.51 -6.74
N SER A 111 4.84 5.69 -6.40
CA SER A 111 3.99 6.85 -6.14
C SER A 111 3.45 7.44 -7.44
N GLU A 112 2.48 8.35 -7.32
CA GLU A 112 1.92 9.14 -8.43
C GLU A 112 2.96 9.99 -9.18
N THR A 113 4.14 10.20 -8.59
CA THR A 113 5.25 10.95 -9.20
C THR A 113 6.35 10.04 -9.74
N GLY A 114 6.16 8.71 -9.73
CA GLY A 114 7.16 7.74 -10.16
C GLY A 114 8.26 7.49 -9.11
N GLN A 115 8.10 7.98 -7.88
CA GLN A 115 9.07 7.73 -6.81
C GLN A 115 8.73 6.39 -6.11
N PRO A 116 9.75 5.55 -5.85
CA PRO A 116 9.53 4.31 -5.12
C PRO A 116 9.25 4.59 -3.64
N LEU A 117 8.21 3.94 -3.12
CA LEU A 117 7.83 3.96 -1.71
C LEU A 117 8.00 2.57 -1.13
N LEU A 118 8.75 2.45 -0.03
CA LEU A 118 8.81 1.22 0.75
C LEU A 118 7.67 1.24 1.77
N LEU A 119 6.71 0.33 1.63
CA LEU A 119 5.51 0.23 2.45
C LEU A 119 5.39 -1.16 3.07
N GLY A 120 4.72 -1.27 4.22
CA GLY A 120 4.23 -2.56 4.69
C GLY A 120 3.24 -3.14 3.67
N ARG A 121 3.25 -4.47 3.50
CA ARG A 121 2.36 -5.16 2.54
C ARG A 121 0.89 -4.80 2.76
N ASP A 122 0.43 -4.85 4.01
CA ASP A 122 -0.96 -4.57 4.36
C ASP A 122 -1.39 -3.16 3.92
N ILE A 123 -0.48 -2.18 4.04
CA ILE A 123 -0.74 -0.81 3.56
C ILE A 123 -0.83 -0.79 2.03
N ALA A 124 0.06 -1.49 1.34
CA ALA A 124 0.04 -1.58 -0.11
C ALA A 124 -1.25 -2.23 -0.63
N ASP A 125 -1.73 -3.27 0.04
CA ASP A 125 -2.96 -3.96 -0.30
C ASP A 125 -4.18 -3.05 -0.09
N VAL A 126 -4.25 -2.32 1.04
CA VAL A 126 -5.30 -1.32 1.28
C VAL A 126 -5.27 -0.21 0.22
N LEU A 127 -4.09 0.27 -0.19
CA LEU A 127 -3.96 1.26 -1.27
C LEU A 127 -4.50 0.73 -2.59
N ALA A 128 -4.16 -0.51 -2.97
CA ALA A 128 -4.64 -1.13 -4.19
C ALA A 128 -6.17 -1.24 -4.22
N TRP A 129 -6.77 -1.63 -3.08
CA TRP A 129 -8.22 -1.67 -2.97
C TRP A 129 -8.83 -0.26 -3.05
N LEU A 130 -8.30 0.73 -2.32
CA LEU A 130 -8.80 2.12 -2.37
C LEU A 130 -8.71 2.70 -3.79
N GLU A 131 -7.63 2.41 -4.53
CA GLU A 131 -7.50 2.84 -5.92
C GLU A 131 -8.52 2.17 -6.83
N SER A 132 -8.88 0.92 -6.57
CA SER A 132 -9.85 0.15 -7.37
C SER A 132 -11.28 0.66 -7.24
N VAL A 133 -11.62 1.35 -6.14
CA VAL A 133 -12.98 1.88 -5.86
C VAL A 133 -13.12 3.37 -6.17
N GLN A 134 -12.15 3.98 -6.85
CA GLN A 134 -12.23 5.40 -7.24
C GLN A 134 -13.31 5.66 -8.28
N GLU A 135 -14.05 6.77 -8.12
CA GLU A 135 -15.13 7.25 -8.99
C GLU A 135 -14.73 8.48 -9.84
#